data_f7d961686fc10f08427c2ec7391464aa
#
_entry.id   f7d961686fc10f08427c2ec7391464aa
#
_cell.length_a   1.000
_cell.length_b   1.000
_cell.length_c   1.000
_cell.angle_alpha   90.00
_cell.angle_beta   90.00
_cell.angle_gamma   90.00
#
_symmetry.space_group_name_H-M   'P 1'
#
loop_
_entity.id
_entity.type
_entity.pdbx_description
1 polymer ?
#
loop_
_entity_poly.entity_id
_entity_poly.type
_entity_poly.pdbx_seq_one_letter_code
_entity_poly.pdbx_strand_id
1 'polypeptide(L)'
;MIVSTRDEIVALIQANRPALIRFGVKSLALFGSAARDRIGKRSDIDILVQFDKPTWANYIGLKFYLQDLLGCNVDLVTPKALKPAIRPSIEKDLLYVVS
;
A
#
# COMPACT_ATOMS: atom_id res chain seq x y z
N MET A 1 -13.08 -10.61 -2.75
CA MET A 1 -12.10 -11.61 -2.30
C MET A 1 -11.18 -10.99 -1.27
N ILE A 2 -10.99 -11.67 -0.14
CA ILE A 2 -10.16 -11.15 0.95
C ILE A 2 -8.78 -11.80 0.87
N VAL A 3 -7.73 -10.98 0.83
CA VAL A 3 -6.36 -11.50 0.84
C VAL A 3 -6.01 -12.04 2.22
N SER A 4 -5.22 -13.09 2.27
CA SER A 4 -4.80 -13.71 3.52
C SER A 4 -3.28 -13.83 3.65
N THR A 5 -2.53 -13.62 2.56
CA THR A 5 -1.08 -13.70 2.58
C THR A 5 -0.46 -12.50 1.89
N ARG A 6 0.81 -12.24 2.24
CA ARG A 6 1.60 -11.19 1.59
C ARG A 6 1.72 -11.45 0.08
N ASP A 7 1.95 -12.69 -0.32
CA ASP A 7 2.12 -13.03 -1.73
C ASP A 7 0.85 -12.77 -2.54
N GLU A 8 -0.33 -13.00 -1.94
CA GLU A 8 -1.59 -12.67 -2.59
C GLU A 8 -1.73 -11.17 -2.80
N ILE A 9 -1.36 -10.36 -1.80
CA ILE A 9 -1.40 -8.91 -1.91
C ILE A 9 -0.49 -8.45 -3.05
N VAL A 10 0.74 -8.93 -3.06
CA VAL A 10 1.73 -8.56 -4.08
C VAL A 10 1.22 -8.91 -5.47
N ALA A 11 0.70 -10.14 -5.63
CA ALA A 11 0.21 -10.60 -6.93
C ALA A 11 -0.95 -9.77 -7.44
N LEU A 12 -1.91 -9.46 -6.57
CA LEU A 12 -3.07 -8.66 -6.96
C LEU A 12 -2.68 -7.23 -7.35
N ILE A 13 -1.79 -6.62 -6.59
CA ILE A 13 -1.34 -5.25 -6.88
C ILE A 13 -0.57 -5.23 -8.20
N GLN A 14 0.34 -6.17 -8.41
CA GLN A 14 1.12 -6.23 -9.65
C GLN A 14 0.23 -6.50 -10.87
N ALA A 15 -0.79 -7.32 -10.72
CA ALA A 15 -1.73 -7.61 -11.81
C ALA A 15 -2.55 -6.37 -12.19
N ASN A 16 -2.68 -5.39 -11.28
CA ASN A 16 -3.45 -4.18 -11.51
C ASN A 16 -2.58 -2.93 -11.66
N ARG A 17 -1.32 -3.11 -12.00
CA ARG A 17 -0.36 -2.01 -12.17
C ARG A 17 -0.85 -0.88 -13.09
N PRO A 18 -1.47 -1.17 -14.26
CA PRO A 18 -1.98 -0.09 -15.12
C PRO A 18 -2.98 0.83 -14.42
N ALA A 19 -3.84 0.28 -13.56
CA ALA A 19 -4.79 1.09 -12.81
C ALA A 19 -4.07 1.99 -11.80
N LEU A 20 -3.01 1.50 -11.17
CA LEU A 20 -2.22 2.28 -10.22
C LEU A 20 -1.55 3.46 -10.91
N ILE A 21 -1.04 3.26 -12.12
CA ILE A 21 -0.42 4.33 -12.90
C ILE A 21 -1.44 5.42 -13.20
N ARG A 22 -2.70 5.06 -13.47
CA ARG A 22 -3.76 6.04 -13.70
C ARG A 22 -4.02 6.91 -12.47
N PHE A 23 -3.80 6.38 -11.27
CA PHE A 23 -3.91 7.16 -10.03
C PHE A 23 -2.65 7.99 -9.75
N GLY A 24 -1.68 7.98 -10.65
CA GLY A 24 -0.46 8.75 -10.49
C GLY A 24 0.54 8.13 -9.53
N VAL A 25 0.49 6.82 -9.33
CA VAL A 25 1.42 6.12 -8.43
C VAL A 25 2.79 6.02 -9.07
N LYS A 26 3.81 6.44 -8.36
CA LYS A 26 5.21 6.28 -8.74
C LYS A 26 5.79 5.01 -8.14
N SER A 27 5.56 4.81 -6.85
CA SER A 27 5.99 3.60 -6.16
C SER A 27 4.98 3.22 -5.08
N LEU A 28 4.94 1.94 -4.75
CA LEU A 28 4.06 1.41 -3.73
C LEU A 28 4.78 0.29 -2.99
N ALA A 29 4.76 0.34 -1.67
CA ALA A 29 5.44 -0.64 -0.83
C ALA A 29 4.54 -1.05 0.33
N LEU A 30 4.66 -2.30 0.73
CA LEU A 30 4.04 -2.80 1.94
C LEU A 30 4.96 -2.53 3.13
N PHE A 31 4.39 -2.25 4.30
CA PHE A 31 5.15 -2.18 5.54
C PHE A 31 4.29 -2.71 6.69
N GLY A 32 4.84 -2.72 7.90
CA GLY A 32 4.12 -3.23 9.05
C GLY A 32 3.85 -4.74 8.96
N SER A 33 2.72 -5.16 9.47
CA SER A 33 2.36 -6.59 9.55
C SER A 33 2.21 -7.24 8.17
N ALA A 34 1.74 -6.49 7.17
CA ALA A 34 1.59 -7.01 5.81
C ALA A 34 2.93 -7.39 5.19
N ALA A 35 3.96 -6.53 5.38
CA ALA A 35 5.31 -6.81 4.86
C ALA A 35 5.95 -8.01 5.54
N ARG A 36 5.57 -8.27 6.79
CA ARG A 36 6.07 -9.42 7.57
C ARG A 36 5.20 -10.66 7.42
N ASP A 37 4.22 -10.64 6.51
CA ASP A 37 3.29 -11.74 6.27
C ASP A 37 2.47 -12.12 7.50
N ARG A 38 2.15 -11.13 8.33
CA ARG A 38 1.33 -11.31 9.54
C ARG A 38 -0.02 -10.63 9.36
N ILE A 39 -0.81 -11.16 8.45
CA ILE A 39 -2.11 -10.58 8.10
C ILE A 39 -3.19 -11.29 8.90
N GLY A 40 -3.79 -10.58 9.85
CA GLY A 40 -4.93 -11.07 10.61
C GLY A 40 -6.24 -10.71 9.91
N LYS A 41 -7.34 -11.34 10.35
CA LYS A 41 -8.67 -11.13 9.75
C LYS A 41 -9.16 -9.70 9.82
N ARG A 42 -8.67 -8.91 10.79
CA ARG A 42 -9.09 -7.51 11.01
C ARG A 42 -7.93 -6.54 10.95
N SER A 43 -6.77 -7.00 10.48
CA SER A 43 -5.61 -6.12 10.37
C SER A 43 -5.74 -5.23 9.16
N ASP A 44 -5.44 -3.94 9.34
CA ASP A 44 -5.28 -3.03 8.22
C ASP A 44 -4.01 -3.38 7.47
N ILE A 45 -4.04 -3.21 6.16
CA ILE A 45 -2.84 -3.39 5.35
C ILE A 45 -2.15 -2.03 5.23
N ASP A 46 -0.93 -1.95 5.75
CA ASP A 46 -0.13 -0.73 5.74
C ASP A 46 0.61 -0.60 4.40
N ILE A 47 0.32 0.47 3.67
CA ILE A 47 0.90 0.70 2.35
C ILE A 47 1.51 2.09 2.31
N LEU A 48 2.78 2.16 1.92
CA LEU A 48 3.48 3.42 1.66
C LEU A 48 3.42 3.69 0.16
N VAL A 49 2.82 4.81 -0.22
CA VAL A 49 2.69 5.18 -1.62
C VAL A 49 3.42 6.48 -1.89
N GLN A 50 4.11 6.53 -3.02
CA GLN A 50 4.69 7.76 -3.55
C GLN A 50 4.00 8.08 -4.86
N PHE A 51 3.48 9.31 -4.99
CA PHE A 51 2.76 9.77 -6.17
C PHE A 51 3.65 10.64 -7.05
N ASP A 52 3.54 10.48 -8.37
CA ASP A 52 4.04 11.46 -9.32
C ASP A 52 3.17 12.71 -9.31
N LYS A 53 1.86 12.51 -9.13
CA LYS A 53 0.87 13.59 -9.05
C LYS A 53 0.11 13.47 -7.73
N PRO A 54 0.63 14.05 -6.64
CA PRO A 54 0.05 13.90 -5.31
C PRO A 54 -1.18 14.78 -5.10
N THR A 55 -2.27 14.45 -5.75
CA THR A 55 -3.55 15.15 -5.57
C THR A 55 -4.39 14.42 -4.54
N TRP A 56 -5.29 15.16 -3.90
CA TRP A 56 -6.25 14.57 -2.95
C TRP A 56 -7.13 13.52 -3.64
N ALA A 57 -7.57 13.81 -4.87
CA ALA A 57 -8.39 12.89 -5.64
C ALA A 57 -7.66 11.57 -5.90
N ASN A 58 -6.37 11.63 -6.26
CA ASN A 58 -5.57 10.43 -6.49
C ASN A 58 -5.38 9.63 -5.20
N TYR A 59 -5.13 10.31 -4.09
CA TYR A 59 -4.96 9.65 -2.80
C TYR A 59 -6.22 8.89 -2.38
N ILE A 60 -7.35 9.56 -2.37
CA ILE A 60 -8.62 8.96 -1.94
C ILE A 60 -9.06 7.87 -2.93
N GLY A 61 -8.95 8.13 -4.22
CA GLY A 61 -9.30 7.15 -5.24
C GLY A 61 -8.47 5.87 -5.13
N LEU A 62 -7.17 6.01 -4.91
CA LEU A 62 -6.29 4.87 -4.74
C LEU A 62 -6.64 4.08 -3.48
N LYS A 63 -6.93 4.77 -2.37
CA LYS A 63 -7.29 4.10 -1.12
C LYS A 63 -8.52 3.22 -1.30
N PHE A 64 -9.59 3.75 -1.88
CA PHE A 64 -10.81 2.98 -2.11
C PHE A 64 -10.59 1.85 -3.12
N TYR A 65 -9.82 2.11 -4.17
CA TYR A 65 -9.49 1.10 -5.16
C TYR A 65 -8.76 -0.09 -4.52
N LEU A 66 -7.77 0.19 -3.68
CA LEU A 66 -7.00 -0.86 -3.00
C LEU A 66 -7.87 -1.62 -1.99
N GLN A 67 -8.75 -0.93 -1.27
CA GLN A 67 -9.65 -1.59 -0.33
C GLN A 67 -10.60 -2.56 -1.04
N ASP A 68 -11.12 -2.16 -2.19
CA ASP A 68 -11.96 -3.04 -3.01
C ASP A 68 -11.17 -4.23 -3.55
N LEU A 69 -9.97 -3.97 -4.06
CA LEU A 69 -9.13 -5.00 -4.64
C LEU A 69 -8.70 -6.04 -3.62
N LEU A 70 -8.30 -5.60 -2.43
CA LEU A 70 -7.76 -6.48 -1.41
C LEU A 70 -8.82 -7.03 -0.46
N GLY A 71 -10.00 -6.43 -0.45
CA GLY A 71 -11.11 -6.89 0.38
C GLY A 71 -10.94 -6.60 1.87
N CYS A 72 -10.15 -5.57 2.21
CA CYS A 72 -9.88 -5.20 3.60
C CYS A 72 -9.52 -3.72 3.70
N ASN A 73 -9.42 -3.20 4.92
CA ASN A 73 -9.01 -1.82 5.13
C ASN A 73 -7.55 -1.63 4.75
N VAL A 74 -7.27 -0.49 4.15
CA VAL A 74 -5.91 -0.10 3.76
C VAL A 74 -5.55 1.19 4.48
N ASP A 75 -4.42 1.17 5.18
CA ASP A 75 -3.83 2.36 5.77
C ASP A 75 -2.79 2.90 4.79
N LEU A 76 -3.19 3.92 4.03
CA LEU A 76 -2.39 4.47 2.95
C LEU A 76 -1.61 5.69 3.44
N VAL A 77 -0.29 5.58 3.43
CA VAL A 77 0.61 6.60 3.97
C VAL A 77 1.53 7.11 2.88
N THR A 78 1.80 8.41 2.88
CA THR A 78 2.79 9.02 1.99
C THR A 78 4.07 9.30 2.76
N PRO A 79 5.23 9.42 2.09
CA PRO A 79 6.48 9.72 2.79
C PRO A 79 6.43 11.00 3.62
N LYS A 80 5.70 12.01 3.16
CA LYS A 80 5.57 13.28 3.88
C LYS A 80 4.79 13.14 5.19
N ALA A 81 3.92 12.16 5.29
CA ALA A 81 3.13 11.92 6.49
C ALA A 81 3.91 11.14 7.55
N LEU A 82 5.05 10.55 7.20
CA LEU A 82 5.86 9.80 8.15
C LEU A 82 6.65 10.73 9.05
N LYS A 83 6.47 10.56 10.36
CA LYS A 83 7.27 11.30 11.35
C LYS A 83 8.71 10.79 11.31
N PRO A 84 9.71 11.67 11.42
CA PRO A 84 11.13 11.25 11.40
C PRO A 84 11.45 10.17 12.44
N ALA A 85 10.80 10.18 13.59
CA ALA A 85 11.07 9.23 14.65
C ALA A 85 10.70 7.78 14.30
N ILE A 86 9.67 7.59 13.48
CA ILE A 86 9.19 6.24 13.10
C ILE A 86 9.67 5.80 11.72
N ARG A 87 10.22 6.72 10.95
CA ARG A 87 10.65 6.46 9.59
C ARG A 87 11.67 5.31 9.48
N PRO A 88 12.73 5.24 10.32
CA PRO A 88 13.67 4.13 10.22
C PRO A 88 13.03 2.77 10.47
N SER A 89 12.08 2.68 11.40
CA SER A 89 11.37 1.43 11.69
C SER A 89 10.56 0.95 10.49
N ILE A 90 9.92 1.88 9.78
CA ILE A 90 9.11 1.56 8.60
C ILE A 90 10.01 1.17 7.44
N GLU A 91 11.08 1.93 7.19
CA GLU A 91 12.02 1.66 6.09
C GLU A 91 12.68 0.29 6.22
N LYS A 92 12.84 -0.20 7.43
CA LYS A 92 13.43 -1.50 7.72
C LYS A 92 12.60 -2.65 7.16
N ASP A 93 11.27 -2.51 7.14
CA ASP A 93 10.34 -3.55 6.74
C ASP A 93 9.69 -3.30 5.37
N LEU A 94 10.17 -2.31 4.61
CA LEU A 94 9.57 -1.99 3.32
C LEU A 94 9.75 -3.11 2.30
N LEU A 95 8.65 -3.49 1.67
CA LEU A 95 8.65 -4.41 0.55
C LEU A 95 8.01 -3.70 -0.64
N TYR A 96 8.83 -3.29 -1.62
CA TYR A 96 8.34 -2.59 -2.79
C TYR A 96 7.61 -3.56 -3.72
N VAL A 97 6.39 -3.19 -4.09
CA VAL A 97 5.54 -3.94 -5.01
C VAL A 97 5.55 -3.30 -6.39
N VAL A 98 5.58 -1.98 -6.43
CA VAL A 98 5.68 -1.18 -7.67
C VAL A 98 6.76 -0.14 -7.45
N SER A 99 7.64 0.01 -8.42
CA SER A 99 8.70 1.01 -8.35
C SER A 99 9.04 1.54 -9.74
#